data_7a6b1bd0c06d8ef715be7f2d17e8a01a
#
_entry.id   7a6b1bd0c06d8ef715be7f2d17e8a01a
#
_cell.length_a   1.000
_cell.length_b   1.000
_cell.length_c   1.000
_cell.angle_alpha   90.00
_cell.angle_beta   90.00
_cell.angle_gamma   90.00
#
_symmetry.space_group_name_H-M   'P 1'
#
loop_
_entity.id
_entity.type
_entity.pdbx_description
1 polymer ?
#
loop_
_entity_poly.entity_id
_entity_poly.type
_entity_poly.pdbx_seq_one_letter_code
_entity_poly.pdbx_strand_id
1 'polypeptide(L)'
;PCPAFTYSENRAQADLTARNIRLFPGHVEFEALTLGRLARVHLPIPAECEQQSEIRIEKMYPETGKLAPENAAQRTICWEENMEENHEFYVEYSYVHTARYHDVSTMKADAVQPDFDTQEQAPHIVFTPFIRSLVEMLTEGVTDPLEKARIFYDFITLNMKYTFMPSYFILECIPDSAARSYTGDCGVFALLFITMCRCAGIPARWQSGLTAEPDFCGAHDWSRFYIAPYGWLYADPSYGTAA
;
A
#
# COMPACT_ATOMS: atom_id res chain seq x y z
N PRO A 1 -4.35 -7.17 25.70
CA PRO A 1 -5.28 -7.09 24.58
C PRO A 1 -5.66 -5.63 24.45
N CYS A 2 -5.32 -5.02 23.29
CA CYS A 2 -5.86 -3.71 22.93
C CYS A 2 -7.37 -3.85 22.81
N PRO A 3 -8.17 -2.95 23.38
CA PRO A 3 -9.59 -2.95 23.14
C PRO A 3 -9.80 -2.73 21.62
N ALA A 4 -10.65 -3.56 21.02
CA ALA A 4 -11.01 -3.40 19.62
C ALA A 4 -11.86 -2.13 19.49
N PHE A 5 -11.39 -1.15 18.71
CA PHE A 5 -12.17 0.02 18.35
C PHE A 5 -13.01 -0.28 17.13
N THR A 6 -14.27 0.10 17.15
CA THR A 6 -15.14 0.05 15.97
C THR A 6 -15.22 1.43 15.35
N TYR A 7 -15.03 1.53 14.02
CA TYR A 7 -15.27 2.74 13.26
C TYR A 7 -16.34 2.48 12.20
N SER A 8 -17.15 3.48 11.89
CA SER A 8 -18.18 3.36 10.85
C SER A 8 -18.66 4.74 10.42
N GLU A 9 -18.91 4.90 9.15
CA GLU A 9 -19.59 6.09 8.60
C GLU A 9 -21.07 6.15 9.00
N ASN A 10 -21.70 5.01 9.29
CA ASN A 10 -23.15 4.89 9.40
C ASN A 10 -23.66 4.23 10.71
N ARG A 11 -22.81 3.92 11.67
CA ARG A 11 -23.25 3.32 12.94
C ARG A 11 -23.21 4.34 14.09
N ALA A 12 -24.38 4.68 14.61
CA ALA A 12 -24.53 5.58 15.76
C ALA A 12 -23.87 5.08 17.07
N GLN A 13 -23.36 3.85 17.11
CA GLN A 13 -22.72 3.23 18.28
C GLN A 13 -21.25 2.87 18.03
N ALA A 14 -20.63 3.35 16.94
CA ALA A 14 -19.22 3.15 16.72
C ALA A 14 -18.39 4.06 17.65
N ASP A 15 -17.24 3.58 18.10
CA ASP A 15 -16.32 4.36 18.94
C ASP A 15 -15.75 5.58 18.20
N LEU A 16 -15.63 5.49 16.88
CA LEU A 16 -15.26 6.57 15.98
C LEU A 16 -16.20 6.56 14.78
N THR A 17 -16.78 7.70 14.46
CA THR A 17 -17.56 7.90 13.23
C THR A 17 -16.88 8.97 12.39
N ALA A 18 -16.47 8.62 11.16
CA ALA A 18 -16.01 9.58 10.18
C ALA A 18 -17.20 10.04 9.33
N ARG A 19 -17.33 11.35 9.12
CA ARG A 19 -18.36 11.97 8.27
C ARG A 19 -17.72 12.97 7.31
N ASN A 20 -18.46 13.32 6.25
CA ASN A 20 -18.06 14.35 5.31
C ASN A 20 -16.65 14.14 4.76
N ILE A 21 -16.29 12.89 4.48
CA ILE A 21 -15.00 12.54 3.90
C ILE A 21 -14.88 13.20 2.54
N ARG A 22 -13.87 14.04 2.35
CA ARG A 22 -13.55 14.71 1.09
C ARG A 22 -12.13 14.38 0.69
N LEU A 23 -11.97 13.96 -0.55
CA LEU A 23 -10.66 13.68 -1.14
C LEU A 23 -10.28 14.84 -2.06
N PHE A 24 -9.08 15.38 -1.85
CA PHE A 24 -8.52 16.44 -2.66
C PHE A 24 -7.12 16.02 -3.14
N PRO A 25 -6.62 16.59 -4.24
CA PRO A 25 -5.22 16.40 -4.61
C PRO A 25 -4.30 16.82 -3.46
N GLY A 26 -3.61 15.85 -2.87
CA GLY A 26 -2.63 16.08 -1.81
C GLY A 26 -3.16 16.07 -0.37
N HIS A 27 -4.47 15.97 -0.12
CA HIS A 27 -4.98 15.83 1.25
C HIS A 27 -6.36 15.16 1.34
N VAL A 28 -6.67 14.65 2.52
CA VAL A 28 -7.98 14.09 2.88
C VAL A 28 -8.55 14.88 4.05
N GLU A 29 -9.78 15.35 3.90
CA GLU A 29 -10.55 15.95 4.99
C GLU A 29 -11.64 14.98 5.46
N PHE A 30 -11.85 14.91 6.76
CA PHE A 30 -12.99 14.21 7.33
C PHE A 30 -13.35 14.77 8.71
N GLU A 31 -14.62 14.66 9.08
CA GLU A 31 -15.08 14.94 10.42
C GLU A 31 -15.06 13.66 11.23
N ALA A 32 -14.33 13.65 12.34
CA ALA A 32 -14.31 12.54 13.28
C ALA A 32 -15.14 12.89 14.52
N LEU A 33 -16.14 12.06 14.82
CA LEU A 33 -16.96 12.17 16.04
C LEU A 33 -16.56 11.06 16.99
N THR A 34 -16.05 11.43 18.14
CA THR A 34 -15.83 10.50 19.26
C THR A 34 -16.74 10.90 20.43
N LEU A 35 -17.37 9.94 21.06
CA LEU A 35 -18.27 10.13 22.19
C LEU A 35 -17.50 10.53 23.48
N GLY A 36 -16.89 11.73 23.50
CA GLY A 36 -16.15 12.26 24.66
C GLY A 36 -14.88 11.46 25.02
N ARG A 37 -14.26 10.79 24.05
CA ARG A 37 -13.02 10.00 24.24
C ARG A 37 -11.82 10.66 23.60
N LEU A 38 -10.63 10.29 24.08
CA LEU A 38 -9.38 10.66 23.46
C LEU A 38 -9.30 10.05 22.05
N ALA A 39 -9.28 10.88 21.03
CA ALA A 39 -9.01 10.49 19.66
C ALA A 39 -7.51 10.59 19.36
N ARG A 40 -6.98 9.58 18.67
CA ARG A 40 -5.65 9.63 18.08
C ARG A 40 -5.79 9.54 16.57
N VAL A 41 -5.48 10.63 15.87
CA VAL A 41 -5.63 10.77 14.43
C VAL A 41 -4.27 10.78 13.78
N HIS A 42 -4.07 9.97 12.74
CA HIS A 42 -2.86 9.93 11.94
C HIS A 42 -3.19 10.23 10.49
N LEU A 43 -2.63 11.31 9.94
CA LEU A 43 -2.67 11.58 8.50
C LEU A 43 -1.32 11.29 7.87
N PRO A 44 -1.27 10.52 6.76
CA PRO A 44 -0.03 10.24 6.07
C PRO A 44 0.52 11.50 5.39
N ILE A 45 1.84 11.61 5.39
CA ILE A 45 2.58 12.64 4.66
C ILE A 45 3.66 11.97 3.81
N PRO A 46 4.13 12.62 2.71
CA PRO A 46 5.20 12.07 1.89
C PRO A 46 6.47 11.82 2.72
N ALA A 47 7.21 10.78 2.36
CA ALA A 47 8.54 10.52 2.86
C ALA A 47 9.57 10.82 1.78
N GLU A 48 10.74 11.34 2.15
CA GLU A 48 11.84 11.53 1.20
C GLU A 48 12.32 10.18 0.65
N CYS A 49 12.47 10.11 -0.65
CA CYS A 49 13.03 8.98 -1.36
C CYS A 49 13.61 9.46 -2.70
N GLU A 50 14.13 8.54 -3.50
CA GLU A 50 14.70 8.91 -4.81
C GLU A 50 13.71 9.60 -5.77
N GLN A 51 12.40 9.35 -5.60
CA GLN A 51 11.36 9.94 -6.44
C GLN A 51 10.67 11.13 -5.79
N GLN A 52 10.84 11.36 -4.48
CA GLN A 52 10.16 12.41 -3.74
C GLN A 52 11.18 13.23 -2.94
N SER A 53 11.20 14.53 -3.17
CA SER A 53 12.11 15.46 -2.52
C SER A 53 11.44 16.80 -2.22
N GLU A 54 12.13 17.66 -1.50
CA GLU A 54 11.67 19.01 -1.15
C GLU A 54 10.30 19.04 -0.47
N ILE A 55 10.06 18.06 0.41
CA ILE A 55 8.79 17.93 1.12
C ILE A 55 8.63 19.07 2.12
N ARG A 56 7.54 19.83 2.00
CA ARG A 56 7.19 20.93 2.90
C ARG A 56 5.78 20.78 3.41
N ILE A 57 5.61 20.95 4.71
CA ILE A 57 4.28 21.07 5.31
C ILE A 57 3.90 22.55 5.25
N GLU A 58 2.93 22.87 4.40
CA GLU A 58 2.48 24.25 4.17
C GLU A 58 1.48 24.66 5.27
N LYS A 59 0.61 23.75 5.68
CA LYS A 59 -0.40 24.00 6.69
C LYS A 59 -0.84 22.71 7.35
N MET A 60 -1.19 22.78 8.62
CA MET A 60 -1.88 21.71 9.35
C MET A 60 -2.91 22.28 10.31
N TYR A 61 -3.94 21.50 10.56
CA TYR A 61 -4.95 21.86 11.55
C TYR A 61 -5.43 20.60 12.28
N PRO A 62 -5.54 20.64 13.60
CA PRO A 62 -4.99 21.69 14.50
C PRO A 62 -3.47 21.82 14.41
N GLU A 63 -2.92 23.00 14.75
CA GLU A 63 -1.46 23.25 14.73
C GLU A 63 -0.68 22.42 15.76
N THR A 64 -1.39 21.73 16.66
CA THR A 64 -0.84 20.82 17.69
C THR A 64 -0.34 19.49 17.13
N GLY A 65 -0.52 19.24 15.82
CA GLY A 65 -0.09 18.01 15.16
C GLY A 65 1.42 17.76 15.32
N LYS A 66 1.77 16.50 15.62
CA LYS A 66 3.16 16.06 15.80
C LYS A 66 3.61 15.29 14.56
N LEU A 67 4.66 15.78 13.91
CA LEU A 67 5.31 15.11 12.78
C LEU A 67 6.08 13.87 13.27
N ALA A 68 5.92 12.77 12.56
CA ALA A 68 6.80 11.62 12.73
C ALA A 68 8.25 11.98 12.36
N PRO A 69 9.25 11.31 12.96
CA PRO A 69 10.65 11.48 12.59
C PRO A 69 10.88 11.28 11.09
N GLU A 70 11.86 11.98 10.53
CA GLU A 70 12.17 11.89 9.08
C GLU A 70 12.53 10.47 8.62
N ASN A 71 13.14 9.71 9.49
CA ASN A 71 13.53 8.30 9.24
C ASN A 71 12.45 7.28 9.60
N ALA A 72 11.25 7.71 9.95
CA ALA A 72 10.15 6.77 10.20
C ALA A 72 9.82 5.98 8.92
N ALA A 73 9.61 4.68 9.07
CA ALA A 73 9.26 3.81 7.95
C ALA A 73 7.95 4.23 7.25
N GLN A 74 7.05 4.86 8.01
CA GLN A 74 5.85 5.49 7.52
C GLN A 74 5.72 6.85 8.19
N ARG A 75 5.70 7.94 7.43
CA ARG A 75 5.58 9.29 7.95
C ARG A 75 4.13 9.69 8.08
N THR A 76 3.77 10.18 9.25
CA THR A 76 2.43 10.72 9.56
C THR A 76 2.55 12.00 10.37
N ILE A 77 1.48 12.78 10.38
CA ILE A 77 1.21 13.74 11.44
C ILE A 77 0.21 13.08 12.39
N CYS A 78 0.47 13.18 13.68
CA CYS A 78 -0.37 12.60 14.74
C CYS A 78 -0.94 13.69 15.62
N TRP A 79 -2.25 13.63 15.85
CA TRP A 79 -2.95 14.40 16.87
C TRP A 79 -3.49 13.46 17.95
N GLU A 80 -3.48 13.94 19.17
CA GLU A 80 -4.14 13.30 20.32
C GLU A 80 -5.01 14.37 21.02
N GLU A 81 -6.31 14.25 20.87
CA GLU A 81 -7.25 15.26 21.36
C GLU A 81 -8.49 14.64 21.99
N ASN A 82 -9.02 15.31 23.03
CA ASN A 82 -10.33 14.99 23.58
C ASN A 82 -11.39 15.65 22.71
N MET A 83 -12.15 14.82 21.98
CA MET A 83 -13.19 15.30 21.07
C MET A 83 -14.46 15.66 21.86
N GLU A 84 -14.71 16.93 22.07
CA GLU A 84 -15.92 17.44 22.73
C GLU A 84 -17.00 17.81 21.72
N GLU A 85 -16.61 18.13 20.48
CA GLU A 85 -17.49 18.52 19.37
C GLU A 85 -16.85 18.14 18.01
N ASN A 86 -17.55 18.44 16.92
CA ASN A 86 -17.04 18.20 15.56
C ASN A 86 -15.70 18.90 15.35
N HIS A 87 -14.71 18.16 14.87
CA HIS A 87 -13.36 18.61 14.72
C HIS A 87 -12.82 18.19 13.35
N GLU A 88 -12.14 19.11 12.67
CA GLU A 88 -11.45 18.83 11.41
C GLU A 88 -9.97 18.60 11.67
N PHE A 89 -9.39 17.63 10.94
CA PHE A 89 -7.96 17.41 10.87
C PHE A 89 -7.55 17.47 9.41
N TYR A 90 -6.59 18.33 9.08
CA TYR A 90 -6.04 18.36 7.73
C TYR A 90 -4.56 18.70 7.72
N VAL A 91 -3.91 18.31 6.64
CA VAL A 91 -2.54 18.68 6.31
C VAL A 91 -2.47 19.08 4.84
N GLU A 92 -1.83 20.19 4.58
CA GLU A 92 -1.49 20.67 3.25
C GLU A 92 0.03 20.58 3.10
N TYR A 93 0.50 19.93 2.05
CA TYR A 93 1.92 19.77 1.80
C TYR A 93 2.25 19.89 0.31
N SER A 94 3.48 20.30 0.03
CA SER A 94 4.06 20.27 -1.31
C SER A 94 5.29 19.36 -1.35
N TYR A 95 5.59 18.82 -2.52
CA TYR A 95 6.81 18.05 -2.76
C TYR A 95 7.14 18.03 -4.24
N VAL A 96 8.40 17.73 -4.56
CA VAL A 96 8.84 17.50 -5.93
C VAL A 96 8.85 16.01 -6.20
N HIS A 97 8.16 15.61 -7.27
CA HIS A 97 8.19 14.24 -7.77
C HIS A 97 9.06 14.14 -9.01
N THR A 98 10.00 13.19 -9.01
CA THR A 98 10.91 12.92 -10.13
C THR A 98 10.75 11.48 -10.61
N ALA A 99 10.35 11.30 -11.85
CA ALA A 99 10.28 9.97 -12.45
C ALA A 99 11.68 9.35 -12.56
N ARG A 100 11.80 8.08 -12.21
CA ARG A 100 13.01 7.27 -12.34
C ARG A 100 12.72 6.11 -13.27
N TYR A 101 13.59 5.92 -14.24
CA TYR A 101 13.55 4.80 -15.16
C TYR A 101 14.79 3.94 -14.99
N HIS A 102 14.58 2.64 -14.86
CA HIS A 102 15.64 1.66 -14.89
C HIS A 102 15.65 0.98 -16.27
N ASP A 103 16.75 1.12 -17.02
CA ASP A 103 16.93 0.34 -18.25
C ASP A 103 17.32 -1.09 -17.88
N VAL A 104 16.33 -1.92 -17.74
CA VAL A 104 16.53 -3.36 -17.44
C VAL A 104 16.89 -4.20 -18.66
N SER A 105 16.95 -3.59 -19.85
CA SER A 105 17.28 -4.30 -21.11
C SER A 105 18.79 -4.54 -21.31
N THR A 106 19.62 -3.74 -20.65
CA THR A 106 21.08 -3.70 -20.88
C THR A 106 21.88 -4.56 -19.91
N MET A 107 21.29 -5.01 -18.82
CA MET A 107 21.97 -5.76 -17.76
C MET A 107 21.22 -7.06 -17.48
N LYS A 108 21.98 -8.07 -17.03
CA LYS A 108 21.38 -9.32 -16.59
C LYS A 108 21.17 -9.28 -15.07
N ALA A 109 20.02 -9.73 -14.61
CA ALA A 109 19.76 -9.86 -13.18
C ALA A 109 20.70 -10.91 -12.56
N ASP A 110 21.12 -10.66 -11.32
CA ASP A 110 21.88 -11.63 -10.55
C ASP A 110 21.01 -12.86 -10.25
N ALA A 111 21.56 -14.04 -10.43
CA ALA A 111 20.81 -15.28 -10.19
C ALA A 111 20.46 -15.46 -8.69
N VAL A 112 21.28 -14.92 -7.81
CA VAL A 112 21.06 -14.94 -6.35
C VAL A 112 20.64 -13.55 -5.91
N GLN A 113 19.43 -13.46 -5.36
CA GLN A 113 18.90 -12.25 -4.79
C GLN A 113 19.18 -12.19 -3.29
N PRO A 114 19.22 -10.98 -2.69
CA PRO A 114 19.36 -10.84 -1.23
C PRO A 114 18.16 -11.44 -0.49
N ASP A 115 18.32 -11.77 0.78
CA ASP A 115 17.35 -12.50 1.60
C ASP A 115 16.44 -11.60 2.48
N PHE A 116 16.59 -10.28 2.41
CA PHE A 116 15.69 -9.37 3.12
C PHE A 116 14.31 -9.33 2.45
N ASP A 117 13.25 -9.11 3.23
CA ASP A 117 11.86 -9.00 2.74
C ASP A 117 11.40 -10.14 1.81
N THR A 118 11.89 -11.35 2.06
CA THR A 118 11.50 -12.58 1.37
C THR A 118 10.65 -13.51 2.24
N GLN A 119 10.42 -13.16 3.49
CA GLN A 119 9.70 -13.99 4.46
C GLN A 119 8.19 -13.75 4.40
N GLU A 120 7.45 -14.71 4.96
CA GLU A 120 6.04 -14.54 5.26
C GLU A 120 5.81 -13.40 6.24
N GLN A 121 4.67 -12.75 6.13
CA GLN A 121 4.19 -11.71 7.04
C GLN A 121 2.69 -11.87 7.25
N ALA A 122 2.35 -12.82 8.12
CA ALA A 122 0.95 -13.09 8.44
C ALA A 122 0.26 -11.84 9.02
N PRO A 123 -1.05 -11.66 8.78
CA PRO A 123 -1.96 -12.57 8.09
C PRO A 123 -2.01 -12.40 6.56
N HIS A 124 -1.36 -11.35 6.02
CA HIS A 124 -1.57 -10.92 4.63
C HIS A 124 -0.56 -11.50 3.63
N ILE A 125 0.63 -11.89 4.06
CA ILE A 125 1.64 -12.52 3.20
C ILE A 125 1.92 -13.92 3.76
N VAL A 126 1.25 -14.93 3.22
CA VAL A 126 1.34 -16.32 3.65
C VAL A 126 1.56 -17.23 2.44
N PHE A 127 2.56 -18.09 2.53
CA PHE A 127 2.90 -19.04 1.47
C PHE A 127 2.09 -20.34 1.65
N THR A 128 0.80 -20.28 1.34
CA THR A 128 -0.05 -21.47 1.40
C THR A 128 0.46 -22.55 0.43
N PRO A 129 0.11 -23.85 0.62
CA PRO A 129 0.45 -24.88 -0.35
C PRO A 129 0.00 -24.54 -1.77
N PHE A 130 -1.15 -23.88 -1.92
CA PHE A 130 -1.66 -23.45 -3.21
C PHE A 130 -0.76 -22.37 -3.84
N ILE A 131 -0.40 -21.33 -3.10
CA ILE A 131 0.50 -20.26 -3.59
C ILE A 131 1.87 -20.84 -3.99
N ARG A 132 2.44 -21.75 -3.17
CA ARG A 132 3.70 -22.42 -3.53
C ARG A 132 3.59 -23.19 -4.84
N SER A 133 2.56 -24.01 -5.00
CA SER A 133 2.34 -24.77 -6.24
C SER A 133 2.09 -23.84 -7.45
N LEU A 134 1.37 -22.76 -7.26
CA LEU A 134 1.14 -21.76 -8.30
C LEU A 134 2.44 -21.10 -8.76
N VAL A 135 3.27 -20.66 -7.81
CA VAL A 135 4.58 -20.06 -8.11
C VAL A 135 5.49 -21.03 -8.84
N GLU A 136 5.60 -22.27 -8.35
CA GLU A 136 6.40 -23.32 -8.99
C GLU A 136 5.92 -23.58 -10.42
N MET A 137 4.62 -23.74 -10.63
CA MET A 137 4.03 -23.99 -11.96
C MET A 137 4.30 -22.83 -12.92
N LEU A 138 4.10 -21.60 -12.49
CA LEU A 138 4.28 -20.42 -13.34
C LEU A 138 5.74 -20.17 -13.72
N THR A 139 6.66 -20.56 -12.86
CA THR A 139 8.10 -20.31 -13.05
C THR A 139 8.89 -21.56 -13.40
N GLU A 140 8.22 -22.63 -13.86
CA GLU A 140 8.89 -23.87 -14.27
C GLU A 140 9.93 -23.60 -15.35
N GLY A 141 11.19 -23.97 -15.08
CA GLY A 141 12.32 -23.76 -15.99
C GLY A 141 12.86 -22.32 -16.05
N VAL A 142 12.23 -21.36 -15.35
CA VAL A 142 12.67 -19.95 -15.32
C VAL A 142 13.62 -19.73 -14.14
N THR A 143 14.83 -19.27 -14.44
CA THR A 143 15.87 -19.00 -13.42
C THR A 143 16.10 -17.52 -13.16
N ASP A 144 15.82 -16.66 -14.14
CA ASP A 144 16.00 -15.21 -14.02
C ASP A 144 14.94 -14.60 -13.08
N PRO A 145 15.34 -13.94 -11.99
CA PRO A 145 14.39 -13.38 -11.02
C PRO A 145 13.56 -12.21 -11.60
N LEU A 146 14.09 -11.44 -12.54
CA LEU A 146 13.34 -10.38 -13.20
C LEU A 146 12.24 -10.96 -14.11
N GLU A 147 12.57 -12.04 -14.83
CA GLU A 147 11.59 -12.77 -15.64
C GLU A 147 10.50 -13.41 -14.79
N LYS A 148 10.84 -13.99 -13.63
CA LYS A 148 9.85 -14.48 -12.68
C LYS A 148 8.89 -13.37 -12.21
N ALA A 149 9.42 -12.21 -11.83
CA ALA A 149 8.61 -11.08 -11.41
C ALA A 149 7.67 -10.62 -12.55
N ARG A 150 8.16 -10.62 -13.80
CA ARG A 150 7.35 -10.32 -14.98
C ARG A 150 6.22 -11.33 -15.17
N ILE A 151 6.49 -12.61 -15.03
CA ILE A 151 5.47 -13.67 -15.11
C ILE A 151 4.38 -13.47 -14.04
N PHE A 152 4.73 -13.09 -12.81
CA PHE A 152 3.76 -12.82 -11.74
C PHE A 152 2.90 -11.59 -12.06
N TYR A 153 3.53 -10.53 -12.57
CA TYR A 153 2.81 -9.35 -13.04
C TYR A 153 1.82 -9.71 -14.16
N ASP A 154 2.29 -10.40 -15.19
CA ASP A 154 1.47 -10.82 -16.33
C ASP A 154 0.36 -11.80 -15.91
N PHE A 155 0.60 -12.69 -14.93
CA PHE A 155 -0.44 -13.56 -14.37
C PHE A 155 -1.59 -12.73 -13.78
N ILE A 156 -1.29 -11.71 -13.00
CA ILE A 156 -2.30 -10.85 -12.39
C ILE A 156 -3.01 -10.03 -13.46
N THR A 157 -2.28 -9.32 -14.30
CA THR A 157 -2.85 -8.37 -15.26
C THR A 157 -3.67 -9.03 -16.36
N LEU A 158 -3.33 -10.25 -16.76
CA LEU A 158 -4.01 -10.96 -17.85
C LEU A 158 -5.18 -11.85 -17.37
N ASN A 159 -5.20 -12.23 -16.11
CA ASN A 159 -6.19 -13.18 -15.63
C ASN A 159 -7.14 -12.63 -14.57
N MET A 160 -6.77 -11.56 -13.87
CA MET A 160 -7.57 -11.06 -12.75
C MET A 160 -8.44 -9.88 -13.15
N LYS A 161 -9.59 -9.78 -12.49
CA LYS A 161 -10.54 -8.70 -12.70
C LYS A 161 -10.53 -7.75 -11.50
N TYR A 162 -10.38 -6.45 -11.77
CA TYR A 162 -10.51 -5.42 -10.74
C TYR A 162 -11.95 -5.34 -10.24
N THR A 163 -12.15 -5.35 -8.94
CA THR A 163 -13.47 -5.29 -8.31
C THR A 163 -13.37 -4.68 -6.91
N PHE A 164 -14.51 -4.19 -6.42
CA PHE A 164 -14.62 -3.75 -5.04
C PHE A 164 -14.34 -4.92 -4.08
N MET A 165 -13.52 -4.66 -3.05
CA MET A 165 -13.20 -5.62 -2.00
C MET A 165 -13.77 -5.16 -0.65
N PRO A 166 -14.19 -6.10 0.21
CA PRO A 166 -14.53 -5.78 1.59
C PRO A 166 -13.28 -5.39 2.37
N SER A 167 -13.48 -4.84 3.58
CA SER A 167 -12.36 -4.46 4.47
C SER A 167 -11.41 -5.63 4.71
N TYR A 168 -10.12 -5.41 4.52
CA TYR A 168 -9.09 -6.48 4.51
C TYR A 168 -8.99 -7.25 5.83
N PHE A 169 -9.32 -6.64 6.95
CA PHE A 169 -9.29 -7.32 8.25
C PHE A 169 -10.27 -8.49 8.39
N ILE A 170 -11.28 -8.58 7.50
CA ILE A 170 -12.22 -9.71 7.48
C ILE A 170 -11.84 -10.79 6.47
N LEU A 171 -10.78 -10.56 5.69
CA LEU A 171 -10.30 -11.51 4.68
C LEU A 171 -9.19 -12.38 5.27
N GLU A 172 -9.30 -13.67 5.12
CA GLU A 172 -8.26 -14.61 5.46
C GLU A 172 -7.40 -14.90 4.22
N CYS A 173 -6.05 -14.94 4.40
CA CYS A 173 -5.12 -15.30 3.34
C CYS A 173 -5.43 -14.58 2.01
N ILE A 174 -5.43 -13.25 2.00
CA ILE A 174 -5.80 -12.41 0.85
C ILE A 174 -5.18 -12.92 -0.48
N PRO A 175 -3.85 -13.19 -0.57
CA PRO A 175 -3.25 -13.67 -1.81
C PRO A 175 -3.79 -15.00 -2.31
N ASP A 176 -4.03 -15.95 -1.41
CA ASP A 176 -4.59 -17.27 -1.77
C ASP A 176 -6.03 -17.14 -2.30
N SER A 177 -6.84 -16.33 -1.60
CA SER A 177 -8.23 -16.06 -2.01
C SER A 177 -8.26 -15.34 -3.37
N ALA A 178 -7.42 -14.34 -3.57
CA ALA A 178 -7.33 -13.58 -4.81
C ALA A 178 -6.92 -14.46 -6.00
N ALA A 179 -5.88 -15.27 -5.82
CA ALA A 179 -5.42 -16.17 -6.88
C ALA A 179 -6.42 -17.27 -7.25
N ARG A 180 -7.34 -17.65 -6.33
CA ARG A 180 -8.42 -18.60 -6.61
C ARG A 180 -9.65 -17.96 -7.24
N SER A 181 -9.99 -16.76 -6.82
CA SER A 181 -11.18 -16.05 -7.29
C SER A 181 -10.94 -15.27 -8.57
N TYR A 182 -9.67 -14.99 -8.90
CA TYR A 182 -9.26 -14.09 -10.00
C TYR A 182 -9.86 -12.68 -9.87
N THR A 183 -10.06 -12.21 -8.64
CA THR A 183 -10.62 -10.88 -8.36
C THR A 183 -9.85 -10.17 -7.26
N GLY A 184 -9.83 -8.85 -7.31
CA GLY A 184 -9.21 -8.01 -6.29
C GLY A 184 -9.29 -6.54 -6.62
N ASP A 185 -8.87 -5.71 -5.68
CA ASP A 185 -8.59 -4.29 -5.88
C ASP A 185 -7.07 -4.05 -5.92
N CYS A 186 -6.64 -2.79 -5.92
CA CYS A 186 -5.22 -2.44 -6.00
C CYS A 186 -4.38 -3.10 -4.91
N GLY A 187 -4.85 -3.07 -3.66
CA GLY A 187 -4.13 -3.66 -2.54
C GLY A 187 -4.10 -5.18 -2.58
N VAL A 188 -5.18 -5.83 -2.98
CA VAL A 188 -5.22 -7.28 -3.16
C VAL A 188 -4.24 -7.73 -4.25
N PHE A 189 -4.18 -7.01 -5.37
CA PHE A 189 -3.23 -7.30 -6.45
C PHE A 189 -1.78 -7.07 -6.01
N ALA A 190 -1.52 -5.99 -5.29
CA ALA A 190 -0.19 -5.73 -4.72
C ALA A 190 0.23 -6.84 -3.75
N LEU A 191 -0.66 -7.28 -2.85
CA LEU A 191 -0.38 -8.36 -1.90
C LEU A 191 -0.11 -9.70 -2.60
N LEU A 192 -0.86 -10.03 -3.64
CA LEU A 192 -0.63 -11.24 -4.40
C LEU A 192 0.74 -11.20 -5.10
N PHE A 193 1.06 -10.10 -5.78
CA PHE A 193 2.35 -9.92 -6.43
C PHE A 193 3.52 -10.04 -5.44
N ILE A 194 3.44 -9.35 -4.30
CA ILE A 194 4.44 -9.40 -3.24
C ILE A 194 4.61 -10.83 -2.72
N THR A 195 3.50 -11.54 -2.49
CA THR A 195 3.53 -12.91 -1.97
C THR A 195 4.19 -13.86 -2.95
N MET A 196 3.88 -13.76 -4.23
CA MET A 196 4.51 -14.58 -5.28
C MET A 196 6.00 -14.26 -5.42
N CYS A 197 6.39 -12.99 -5.43
CA CYS A 197 7.79 -12.57 -5.44
C CYS A 197 8.56 -13.13 -4.24
N ARG A 198 8.06 -12.92 -3.02
CA ARG A 198 8.72 -13.42 -1.80
C ARG A 198 8.80 -14.94 -1.78
N CYS A 199 7.76 -15.63 -2.20
CA CYS A 199 7.75 -17.09 -2.31
C CYS A 199 8.80 -17.61 -3.30
N ALA A 200 9.10 -16.84 -4.34
CA ALA A 200 10.16 -17.14 -5.31
C ALA A 200 11.56 -16.63 -4.89
N GLY A 201 11.71 -16.09 -3.68
CA GLY A 201 12.98 -15.56 -3.17
C GLY A 201 13.33 -14.16 -3.71
N ILE A 202 12.36 -13.40 -4.19
CA ILE A 202 12.53 -12.02 -4.67
C ILE A 202 12.03 -11.08 -3.57
N PRO A 203 12.89 -10.18 -3.04
CA PRO A 203 12.46 -9.22 -2.03
C PRO A 203 11.35 -8.30 -2.55
N ALA A 204 10.28 -8.15 -1.79
CA ALA A 204 9.16 -7.30 -2.20
C ALA A 204 8.47 -6.64 -1.00
N ARG A 205 7.96 -5.43 -1.20
CA ARG A 205 7.32 -4.60 -0.17
C ARG A 205 6.04 -3.96 -0.69
N TRP A 206 5.13 -3.76 0.24
CA TRP A 206 3.96 -2.93 0.06
C TRP A 206 4.31 -1.45 -0.04
N GLN A 207 3.58 -0.76 -0.90
CA GLN A 207 3.55 0.69 -0.97
C GLN A 207 2.10 1.14 -0.97
N SER A 208 1.80 2.21 -0.25
CA SER A 208 0.52 2.90 -0.32
C SER A 208 0.75 4.40 -0.40
N GLY A 209 -0.21 5.09 -0.98
CA GLY A 209 -0.16 6.52 -1.18
C GLY A 209 -1.46 7.07 -1.76
N LEU A 210 -1.32 8.16 -2.48
CA LEU A 210 -2.44 8.83 -3.14
C LEU A 210 -2.20 8.88 -4.64
N THR A 211 -3.24 8.58 -5.41
CA THR A 211 -3.30 8.98 -6.81
C THR A 211 -3.55 10.48 -6.86
N ALA A 212 -2.66 11.23 -7.49
CA ALA A 212 -2.74 12.69 -7.59
C ALA A 212 -2.91 13.10 -9.05
N GLU A 213 -4.12 12.90 -9.57
CA GLU A 213 -4.52 13.37 -10.89
C GLU A 213 -5.29 14.69 -10.78
N PRO A 214 -5.31 15.56 -11.82
CA PRO A 214 -5.97 16.85 -11.74
C PRO A 214 -7.43 16.80 -11.31
N ASP A 215 -8.15 15.77 -11.74
CA ASP A 215 -9.60 15.60 -11.49
C ASP A 215 -9.92 14.45 -10.53
N PHE A 216 -8.91 13.75 -10.03
CA PHE A 216 -9.10 12.60 -9.15
C PHE A 216 -7.97 12.47 -8.15
N CYS A 217 -8.33 12.33 -6.87
CA CYS A 217 -7.42 11.95 -5.81
C CYS A 217 -8.05 10.82 -5.00
N GLY A 218 -7.30 9.75 -4.77
CA GLY A 218 -7.77 8.60 -4.01
C GLY A 218 -6.64 7.82 -3.39
N ALA A 219 -6.95 7.06 -2.35
CA ALA A 219 -6.00 6.11 -1.80
C ALA A 219 -5.67 5.03 -2.83
N HIS A 220 -4.41 4.67 -2.93
CA HIS A 220 -3.94 3.68 -3.87
C HIS A 220 -2.80 2.85 -3.28
N ASP A 221 -2.76 1.57 -3.67
CA ASP A 221 -1.77 0.61 -3.21
C ASP A 221 -1.07 -0.03 -4.41
N TRP A 222 0.25 -0.19 -4.27
CA TRP A 222 1.09 -0.86 -5.26
C TRP A 222 2.22 -1.63 -4.57
N SER A 223 3.13 -2.18 -5.33
CA SER A 223 4.27 -2.93 -4.83
C SER A 223 5.59 -2.37 -5.34
N ARG A 224 6.65 -2.62 -4.59
CA ARG A 224 8.01 -2.55 -5.06
C ARG A 224 8.72 -3.87 -4.80
N PHE A 225 9.62 -4.23 -5.68
CA PHE A 225 10.42 -5.45 -5.59
C PHE A 225 11.87 -5.15 -5.91
N TYR A 226 12.77 -5.92 -5.34
CA TYR A 226 14.20 -5.69 -5.50
C TYR A 226 14.81 -6.71 -6.41
N ILE A 227 15.56 -6.26 -7.40
CA ILE A 227 16.34 -7.11 -8.32
C ILE A 227 17.78 -6.61 -8.34
N ALA A 228 18.72 -7.41 -7.85
CA ALA A 228 20.14 -7.12 -8.02
C ALA A 228 20.54 -7.34 -9.49
N PRO A 229 21.33 -6.44 -10.11
CA PRO A 229 21.95 -5.26 -9.55
C PRO A 229 21.12 -3.97 -9.69
N TYR A 230 19.87 -4.04 -10.18
CA TYR A 230 19.05 -2.84 -10.49
C TYR A 230 18.57 -2.09 -9.26
N GLY A 231 18.42 -2.77 -8.11
CA GLY A 231 17.84 -2.18 -6.92
C GLY A 231 16.31 -2.32 -6.87
N TRP A 232 15.62 -1.35 -6.24
CA TRP A 232 14.18 -1.34 -6.11
C TRP A 232 13.49 -0.91 -7.41
N LEU A 233 12.62 -1.77 -7.88
CA LEU A 233 11.73 -1.55 -9.02
C LEU A 233 10.27 -1.46 -8.50
N TYR A 234 9.39 -0.85 -9.29
CA TYR A 234 7.97 -0.71 -8.94
C TYR A 234 7.10 -1.57 -9.85
N ALA A 235 6.03 -2.11 -9.28
CA ALA A 235 5.00 -2.84 -10.01
C ALA A 235 3.62 -2.48 -9.47
N ASP A 236 2.75 -2.08 -10.37
CA ASP A 236 1.35 -1.85 -10.10
C ASP A 236 0.48 -2.67 -11.05
N PRO A 237 0.10 -3.90 -10.65
CA PRO A 237 -0.70 -4.75 -11.51
C PRO A 237 -2.11 -4.22 -11.78
N SER A 238 -2.62 -3.31 -10.96
CA SER A 238 -3.98 -2.78 -11.12
C SER A 238 -4.13 -1.92 -12.38
N TYR A 239 -3.09 -1.20 -12.78
CA TYR A 239 -3.08 -0.44 -14.04
C TYR A 239 -2.88 -1.31 -15.28
N GLY A 240 -2.37 -2.51 -15.13
CA GLY A 240 -2.20 -3.46 -16.22
C GLY A 240 -3.49 -4.19 -16.62
N THR A 241 -4.51 -4.19 -15.76
CA THR A 241 -5.82 -4.84 -16.02
C THR A 241 -6.82 -3.93 -16.74
N ALA A 242 -6.46 -2.68 -16.97
CA ALA A 242 -7.32 -1.69 -17.65
C ALA A 242 -7.29 -1.88 -19.18
N ALA A 243 -7.86 -2.96 -19.67
CA ALA A 243 -8.08 -3.18 -21.10
C ALA A 243 -9.53 -3.63 -21.34
#